data_2e337159d4e58f378d3c295ef01e0478
#
_entry.id   2e337159d4e58f378d3c295ef01e0478
#
_cell.length_a   1.000
_cell.length_b   1.000
_cell.length_c   1.000
_cell.angle_alpha   90.00
_cell.angle_beta   90.00
_cell.angle_gamma   90.00
#
_symmetry.space_group_name_H-M   'P 1'
#
loop_
_entity.id
_entity.type
_entity.pdbx_description
1 polymer ?
#
loop_
_entity_poly.entity_id
_entity_poly.type
_entity_poly.pdbx_seq_one_letter_code
_entity_poly.pdbx_strand_id
1 'polypeptide(L)'
;MVYRMINDSNKILSYEDVARYKAGSSDEPLVSVASYDPTIKAKYIKRDMLPITGEIIYVRDSVARKLASVEAYLRKQGYCLHVVYGYRHPDIQMAYFTKRKDEIAKEKPGISNKDLESYVHNFVAVPDIAGHPTGAAIDATLTTLDGDEVNMGSAIADYSDEDIIKTQADGLTSEQIKNRKLLHDAMVGEGFAPFYGEWWHFSYGDREWAAFYEQEALYDIIDFTIK
;
A
#
# COMPACT_ATOMS: atom_id res chain seq x y z
N MET A 1 -7.35 -5.29 20.44
CA MET A 1 -8.03 -3.98 20.34
C MET A 1 -8.95 -4.07 19.15
N VAL A 2 -10.26 -3.91 19.30
CA VAL A 2 -11.18 -3.97 18.16
C VAL A 2 -11.12 -2.59 17.51
N TYR A 3 -10.46 -2.49 16.35
CA TYR A 3 -10.49 -1.27 15.55
C TYR A 3 -11.95 -1.07 15.09
N ARG A 4 -12.56 0.00 15.55
CA ARG A 4 -13.90 0.38 15.10
C ARG A 4 -13.75 0.92 13.69
N MET A 5 -14.18 0.18 12.68
CA MET A 5 -14.27 0.69 11.31
C MET A 5 -15.21 1.89 11.31
N ILE A 6 -14.66 3.09 11.18
CA ILE A 6 -15.42 4.34 11.17
C ILE A 6 -15.86 4.70 9.74
N ASN A 7 -15.17 4.16 8.73
CA ASN A 7 -15.43 4.48 7.33
C ASN A 7 -15.92 3.26 6.54
N ASP A 8 -17.22 2.98 6.64
CA ASP A 8 -17.89 1.89 5.90
C ASP A 8 -18.28 2.32 4.46
N SER A 9 -17.75 3.46 3.98
CA SER A 9 -18.23 4.09 2.74
C SER A 9 -17.41 3.77 1.48
N ASN A 10 -16.36 2.92 1.54
CA ASN A 10 -15.42 2.67 0.42
C ASN A 10 -14.87 3.97 -0.20
N LYS A 11 -14.78 5.04 0.61
CA LYS A 11 -14.31 6.35 0.17
C LYS A 11 -12.81 6.29 -0.11
N ILE A 12 -12.42 6.70 -1.30
CA ILE A 12 -11.02 7.00 -1.62
C ILE A 12 -10.64 8.27 -0.85
N LEU A 13 -9.61 8.18 0.00
CA LEU A 13 -9.12 9.33 0.78
C LEU A 13 -8.42 10.31 -0.17
N SER A 14 -8.81 11.57 -0.09
CA SER A 14 -8.18 12.65 -0.85
C SER A 14 -6.89 13.14 -0.19
N TYR A 15 -6.09 13.94 -0.93
CA TYR A 15 -4.95 14.63 -0.36
C TYR A 15 -5.33 15.42 0.91
N GLU A 16 -6.43 16.16 0.87
CA GLU A 16 -6.91 16.97 1.99
C GLU A 16 -7.34 16.12 3.19
N ASP A 17 -7.90 14.93 2.95
CA ASP A 17 -8.27 14.00 4.02
C ASP A 17 -7.03 13.53 4.80
N VAL A 18 -5.93 13.23 4.09
CA VAL A 18 -4.69 12.69 4.66
C VAL A 18 -3.79 13.81 5.23
N ALA A 19 -3.66 14.93 4.52
CA ALA A 19 -2.75 16.03 4.88
C ALA A 19 -3.09 16.71 6.22
N ARG A 20 -4.33 16.62 6.69
CA ARG A 20 -4.73 17.16 8.01
C ARG A 20 -4.15 16.40 9.19
N TYR A 21 -3.70 15.16 8.99
CA TYR A 21 -3.04 14.38 10.03
C TYR A 21 -1.55 14.69 10.06
N LYS A 22 -1.02 14.88 11.26
CA LYS A 22 0.42 15.07 11.45
C LYS A 22 1.15 13.73 11.37
N ALA A 23 2.41 13.77 10.92
CA ALA A 23 3.27 12.62 11.01
C ALA A 23 3.48 12.20 12.47
N GLY A 24 3.66 10.90 12.67
CA GLY A 24 4.03 10.34 13.97
C GLY A 24 5.49 10.63 14.32
N SER A 25 5.93 10.10 15.45
CA SER A 25 7.31 10.30 15.95
C SER A 25 7.96 9.00 16.41
N SER A 26 7.38 7.84 16.07
CA SER A 26 7.95 6.55 16.44
C SER A 26 9.25 6.30 15.68
N ASP A 27 10.28 5.88 16.40
CA ASP A 27 11.60 5.46 15.90
C ASP A 27 11.70 3.93 15.68
N GLU A 28 10.55 3.24 15.65
CA GLU A 28 10.48 1.81 15.40
C GLU A 28 11.28 1.41 14.17
N PRO A 29 12.16 0.38 14.27
CA PRO A 29 13.07 0.05 13.16
C PRO A 29 12.34 -0.54 11.95
N LEU A 30 12.99 -0.44 10.80
CA LEU A 30 12.66 -1.24 9.62
C LEU A 30 13.28 -2.63 9.74
N VAL A 31 12.50 -3.64 9.42
CA VAL A 31 12.90 -5.05 9.39
C VAL A 31 12.59 -5.67 8.04
N SER A 32 13.35 -6.70 7.65
CA SER A 32 13.07 -7.48 6.44
C SER A 32 11.83 -8.35 6.66
N VAL A 33 10.86 -8.26 5.76
CA VAL A 33 9.65 -9.10 5.78
C VAL A 33 10.00 -10.58 5.77
N ALA A 34 10.87 -11.01 4.84
CA ALA A 34 11.27 -12.41 4.69
C ALA A 34 12.13 -12.93 5.85
N SER A 35 12.88 -12.04 6.54
CA SER A 35 13.63 -12.43 7.73
C SER A 35 12.74 -12.51 8.97
N TYR A 36 11.67 -11.72 9.01
CA TYR A 36 10.70 -11.75 10.10
C TYR A 36 9.84 -13.01 10.06
N ASP A 37 9.26 -13.29 8.89
CA ASP A 37 8.53 -14.53 8.63
C ASP A 37 8.89 -15.08 7.23
N PRO A 38 9.71 -16.15 7.16
CA PRO A 38 10.15 -16.74 5.90
C PRO A 38 9.03 -17.45 5.12
N THR A 39 7.84 -17.59 5.70
CA THR A 39 6.69 -18.18 5.00
C THR A 39 5.98 -17.16 4.10
N ILE A 40 6.19 -15.85 4.36
CA ILE A 40 5.68 -14.78 3.50
C ILE A 40 6.56 -14.68 2.25
N LYS A 41 5.93 -14.76 1.07
CA LYS A 41 6.62 -14.44 -0.17
C LYS A 41 6.83 -12.92 -0.24
N ALA A 42 8.09 -12.46 -0.08
CA ALA A 42 8.45 -11.06 -0.17
C ALA A 42 9.39 -10.86 -1.35
N LYS A 43 8.88 -10.33 -2.47
CA LYS A 43 9.66 -10.15 -3.70
C LYS A 43 9.14 -8.95 -4.49
N TYR A 44 10.04 -8.00 -4.78
CA TYR A 44 9.71 -6.85 -5.62
C TYR A 44 9.25 -7.25 -7.03
N ILE A 45 8.17 -6.63 -7.51
CA ILE A 45 7.75 -6.67 -8.93
C ILE A 45 8.45 -5.58 -9.76
N LYS A 46 9.01 -4.56 -9.12
CA LYS A 46 9.79 -3.46 -9.72
C LYS A 46 11.23 -3.54 -9.21
N ARG A 47 12.16 -2.93 -9.95
CA ARG A 47 13.60 -2.99 -9.66
C ARG A 47 14.18 -1.65 -9.16
N ASP A 48 13.35 -0.69 -8.91
CA ASP A 48 13.68 0.68 -8.51
C ASP A 48 14.36 0.78 -7.15
N MET A 49 14.00 -0.12 -6.21
CA MET A 49 14.60 -0.18 -4.88
C MET A 49 15.91 -0.99 -4.80
N LEU A 50 16.29 -1.70 -5.87
CA LEU A 50 17.53 -2.51 -5.87
C LEU A 50 18.81 -1.73 -5.49
N PRO A 51 19.00 -0.47 -5.93
CA PRO A 51 20.18 0.30 -5.52
C PRO A 51 20.15 0.73 -4.04
N ILE A 52 19.01 0.70 -3.38
CA ILE A 52 18.77 1.22 -2.03
C ILE A 52 18.78 0.08 -1.00
N THR A 53 17.94 -0.94 -1.24
CA THR A 53 17.71 -2.05 -0.29
C THR A 53 18.02 -3.43 -0.89
N GLY A 54 18.61 -3.49 -2.09
CA GLY A 54 18.79 -4.75 -2.81
C GLY A 54 17.42 -5.39 -3.10
N GLU A 55 17.34 -6.72 -3.02
CA GLU A 55 16.10 -7.47 -3.24
C GLU A 55 15.24 -7.61 -1.97
N ILE A 56 15.59 -6.91 -0.88
CA ILE A 56 14.97 -7.07 0.43
C ILE A 56 13.86 -6.02 0.60
N ILE A 57 12.65 -6.49 0.86
CA ILE A 57 11.52 -5.64 1.22
C ILE A 57 11.55 -5.38 2.72
N TYR A 58 11.67 -4.10 3.08
CA TYR A 58 11.67 -3.62 4.45
C TYR A 58 10.33 -2.98 4.80
N VAL A 59 9.91 -3.16 6.06
CA VAL A 59 8.73 -2.51 6.66
C VAL A 59 9.01 -2.25 8.13
N ARG A 60 8.18 -1.42 8.81
CA ARG A 60 8.23 -1.26 10.28
C ARG A 60 8.04 -2.62 10.99
N ASP A 61 8.66 -2.83 12.14
CA ASP A 61 8.59 -4.09 12.88
C ASP A 61 7.15 -4.50 13.21
N SER A 62 6.32 -3.57 13.67
CA SER A 62 4.91 -3.84 13.94
C SER A 62 4.12 -4.19 12.67
N VAL A 63 4.49 -3.62 11.51
CA VAL A 63 3.92 -4.00 10.20
C VAL A 63 4.29 -5.45 9.89
N ALA A 64 5.58 -5.82 10.02
CA ALA A 64 6.03 -7.19 9.80
C ALA A 64 5.30 -8.20 10.70
N ARG A 65 5.12 -7.85 11.98
CA ARG A 65 4.37 -8.68 12.95
C ARG A 65 2.93 -8.91 12.51
N LYS A 66 2.25 -7.86 12.03
CA LYS A 66 0.88 -7.96 11.53
C LYS A 66 0.79 -8.78 10.24
N LEU A 67 1.76 -8.60 9.34
CA LEU A 67 1.85 -9.41 8.11
C LEU A 67 2.02 -10.91 8.42
N ALA A 68 2.78 -11.27 9.47
CA ALA A 68 2.88 -12.66 9.92
C ALA A 68 1.53 -13.21 10.42
N SER A 69 0.72 -12.38 11.10
CA SER A 69 -0.64 -12.77 11.50
C SER A 69 -1.57 -12.96 10.30
N VAL A 70 -1.49 -12.06 9.30
CA VAL A 70 -2.21 -12.16 8.03
C VAL A 70 -1.83 -13.46 7.30
N GLU A 71 -0.54 -13.75 7.17
CA GLU A 71 -0.04 -14.98 6.54
C GLU A 71 -0.58 -16.23 7.25
N ALA A 72 -0.50 -16.26 8.58
CA ALA A 72 -1.03 -17.38 9.37
C ALA A 72 -2.54 -17.59 9.19
N TYR A 73 -3.30 -16.52 8.98
CA TYR A 73 -4.73 -16.59 8.65
C TYR A 73 -4.93 -17.11 7.23
N LEU A 74 -4.25 -16.54 6.23
CA LEU A 74 -4.39 -16.91 4.82
C LEU A 74 -4.03 -18.37 4.54
N ARG A 75 -2.99 -18.89 5.20
CA ARG A 75 -2.60 -20.31 5.08
C ARG A 75 -3.71 -21.26 5.48
N LYS A 76 -4.51 -20.93 6.48
CA LYS A 76 -5.69 -21.72 6.88
C LYS A 76 -6.80 -21.70 5.84
N GLN A 77 -6.79 -20.71 4.95
CA GLN A 77 -7.72 -20.58 3.83
C GLN A 77 -7.17 -21.19 2.53
N GLY A 78 -5.94 -21.73 2.54
CA GLY A 78 -5.29 -22.32 1.36
C GLY A 78 -4.50 -21.33 0.50
N TYR A 79 -4.15 -20.18 1.04
CA TYR A 79 -3.42 -19.11 0.34
C TYR A 79 -2.18 -18.68 1.12
N CYS A 80 -1.27 -17.99 0.42
CA CYS A 80 -0.12 -17.30 1.01
C CYS A 80 -0.16 -15.82 0.67
N LEU A 81 0.35 -14.99 1.58
CA LEU A 81 0.58 -13.57 1.34
C LEU A 81 1.82 -13.39 0.44
N HIS A 82 1.68 -12.58 -0.61
CA HIS A 82 2.80 -12.14 -1.42
C HIS A 82 2.95 -10.63 -1.30
N VAL A 83 3.93 -10.17 -0.52
CA VAL A 83 4.29 -8.75 -0.39
C VAL A 83 5.20 -8.40 -1.56
N VAL A 84 4.79 -7.43 -2.36
CA VAL A 84 5.51 -7.02 -3.59
C VAL A 84 6.18 -5.67 -3.46
N TYR A 85 5.82 -4.87 -2.45
CA TYR A 85 6.42 -3.60 -2.12
C TYR A 85 6.23 -3.26 -0.63
N GLY A 86 7.19 -2.56 -0.04
CA GLY A 86 7.15 -2.05 1.33
C GLY A 86 7.73 -0.65 1.39
N TYR A 87 8.80 -0.45 2.16
CA TYR A 87 9.51 0.80 2.20
C TYR A 87 9.95 1.26 0.80
N ARG A 88 9.71 2.54 0.49
CA ARG A 88 10.15 3.22 -0.72
C ARG A 88 10.97 4.44 -0.32
N HIS A 89 12.20 4.54 -0.83
CA HIS A 89 13.04 5.71 -0.56
C HIS A 89 12.34 7.00 -1.01
N PRO A 90 12.45 8.11 -0.25
CA PRO A 90 11.80 9.39 -0.60
C PRO A 90 12.13 9.88 -2.01
N ASP A 91 13.36 9.71 -2.49
CA ASP A 91 13.76 10.10 -3.84
C ASP A 91 13.02 9.30 -4.92
N ILE A 92 12.77 8.00 -4.68
CA ILE A 92 12.00 7.16 -5.60
C ILE A 92 10.53 7.58 -5.58
N GLN A 93 9.98 7.91 -4.41
CA GLN A 93 8.62 8.45 -4.28
C GLN A 93 8.48 9.77 -5.06
N MET A 94 9.42 10.68 -4.90
CA MET A 94 9.45 11.95 -5.61
C MET A 94 9.55 11.74 -7.13
N ALA A 95 10.39 10.82 -7.60
CA ALA A 95 10.52 10.51 -9.01
C ALA A 95 9.20 9.97 -9.61
N TYR A 96 8.49 9.09 -8.91
CA TYR A 96 7.18 8.60 -9.34
C TYR A 96 6.13 9.69 -9.39
N PHE A 97 6.06 10.51 -8.34
CA PHE A 97 5.12 11.63 -8.29
C PHE A 97 5.36 12.62 -9.43
N THR A 98 6.61 13.04 -9.64
CA THR A 98 6.98 13.98 -10.71
C THR A 98 6.65 13.42 -12.08
N LYS A 99 7.00 12.14 -12.34
CA LYS A 99 6.68 11.48 -13.61
C LYS A 99 5.18 11.47 -13.87
N ARG A 100 4.37 11.03 -12.90
CA ARG A 100 2.91 10.96 -13.08
C ARG A 100 2.29 12.36 -13.23
N LYS A 101 2.80 13.34 -12.50
CA LYS A 101 2.41 14.75 -12.63
C LYS A 101 2.64 15.28 -14.05
N ASP A 102 3.79 14.98 -14.64
CA ASP A 102 4.15 15.39 -16.01
C ASP A 102 3.27 14.70 -17.06
N GLU A 103 2.93 13.43 -16.87
CA GLU A 103 2.01 12.68 -17.73
C GLU A 103 0.61 13.30 -17.71
N ILE A 104 0.02 13.49 -16.54
CA ILE A 104 -1.32 14.05 -16.36
C ILE A 104 -1.39 15.50 -16.85
N ALA A 105 -0.34 16.30 -16.64
CA ALA A 105 -0.30 17.67 -17.16
C ALA A 105 -0.40 17.75 -18.70
N LYS A 106 0.14 16.74 -19.40
CA LYS A 106 0.00 16.62 -20.87
C LYS A 106 -1.38 16.15 -21.27
N GLU A 107 -1.97 15.24 -20.52
CA GLU A 107 -3.33 14.70 -20.77
C GLU A 107 -4.42 15.75 -20.50
N LYS A 108 -4.19 16.65 -19.51
CA LYS A 108 -5.14 17.65 -19.05
C LYS A 108 -4.56 19.07 -19.16
N PRO A 109 -4.37 19.60 -20.37
CA PRO A 109 -3.81 20.94 -20.57
C PRO A 109 -4.70 22.01 -19.92
N GLY A 110 -4.09 22.89 -19.12
CA GLY A 110 -4.79 23.99 -18.44
C GLY A 110 -5.30 23.67 -17.02
N ILE A 111 -5.08 22.45 -16.51
CA ILE A 111 -5.34 22.14 -15.09
C ILE A 111 -4.48 23.02 -14.17
N SER A 112 -5.06 23.53 -13.06
CA SER A 112 -4.28 24.29 -12.09
C SER A 112 -3.26 23.37 -11.37
N ASN A 113 -2.15 23.92 -10.88
CA ASN A 113 -1.15 23.12 -10.14
C ASN A 113 -1.76 22.41 -8.93
N LYS A 114 -2.66 23.08 -8.20
CA LYS A 114 -3.33 22.52 -7.03
C LYS A 114 -4.21 21.32 -7.41
N ASP A 115 -5.04 21.50 -8.43
CA ASP A 115 -5.94 20.44 -8.87
C ASP A 115 -5.15 19.27 -9.49
N LEU A 116 -4.02 19.56 -10.17
CA LEU A 116 -3.11 18.57 -10.71
C LEU A 116 -2.50 17.72 -9.59
N GLU A 117 -1.97 18.32 -8.52
CA GLU A 117 -1.40 17.61 -7.38
C GLU A 117 -2.44 16.74 -6.67
N SER A 118 -3.64 17.27 -6.44
CA SER A 118 -4.76 16.50 -5.88
C SER A 118 -5.16 15.33 -6.79
N TYR A 119 -5.16 15.53 -8.11
CA TYR A 119 -5.50 14.47 -9.05
C TYR A 119 -4.41 13.39 -9.11
N VAL A 120 -3.12 13.79 -9.13
CA VAL A 120 -1.99 12.86 -9.11
C VAL A 120 -1.99 12.00 -7.84
N HIS A 121 -2.39 12.60 -6.71
CA HIS A 121 -2.43 11.90 -5.42
C HIS A 121 -3.29 10.62 -5.44
N ASN A 122 -4.32 10.57 -6.28
CA ASN A 122 -5.17 9.38 -6.43
C ASN A 122 -4.42 8.15 -7.01
N PHE A 123 -3.21 8.34 -7.56
CA PHE A 123 -2.39 7.29 -8.19
C PHE A 123 -1.00 7.18 -7.57
N VAL A 124 -0.43 8.32 -7.22
CA VAL A 124 0.88 8.41 -6.57
C VAL A 124 0.76 9.48 -5.49
N ALA A 125 0.80 9.06 -4.24
CA ALA A 125 0.68 9.99 -3.12
C ALA A 125 1.72 11.11 -3.18
N VAL A 126 1.29 12.33 -2.83
CA VAL A 126 2.19 13.49 -2.67
C VAL A 126 3.31 13.12 -1.71
N PRO A 127 4.60 13.38 -2.05
CA PRO A 127 5.75 12.83 -1.34
C PRO A 127 5.79 13.10 0.17
N ASP A 128 5.34 14.27 0.61
CA ASP A 128 5.38 14.68 2.03
C ASP A 128 4.33 14.00 2.92
N ILE A 129 3.37 13.27 2.34
CA ILE A 129 2.34 12.52 3.08
C ILE A 129 2.25 11.04 2.67
N ALA A 130 3.15 10.60 1.77
CA ALA A 130 3.12 9.24 1.25
C ALA A 130 3.43 8.20 2.32
N GLY A 131 2.70 7.08 2.30
CA GLY A 131 2.85 5.99 3.27
C GLY A 131 4.11 5.14 3.07
N HIS A 132 4.45 4.77 1.84
CA HIS A 132 5.62 3.93 1.56
C HIS A 132 6.95 4.47 2.11
N PRO A 133 7.26 5.79 2.05
CA PRO A 133 8.48 6.32 2.65
C PRO A 133 8.54 6.26 4.18
N THR A 134 7.44 5.96 4.85
CA THR A 134 7.43 5.72 6.30
C THR A 134 7.83 4.29 6.67
N GLY A 135 7.83 3.37 5.70
CA GLY A 135 7.94 1.93 5.91
C GLY A 135 6.66 1.28 6.46
N ALA A 136 5.55 2.01 6.45
CA ALA A 136 4.27 1.59 7.01
C ALA A 136 3.24 1.15 5.96
N ALA A 137 3.38 1.57 4.71
CA ALA A 137 2.55 1.12 3.60
C ALA A 137 3.18 -0.07 2.87
N ILE A 138 2.33 -0.94 2.36
CA ILE A 138 2.71 -2.13 1.60
C ILE A 138 1.78 -2.33 0.40
N ASP A 139 2.33 -2.92 -0.65
CA ASP A 139 1.55 -3.51 -1.73
C ASP A 139 1.64 -5.04 -1.64
N ALA A 140 0.48 -5.69 -1.67
CA ALA A 140 0.40 -7.13 -1.49
C ALA A 140 -0.66 -7.78 -2.38
N THR A 141 -0.46 -9.07 -2.64
CA THR A 141 -1.39 -9.95 -3.34
C THR A 141 -1.39 -11.34 -2.70
N LEU A 142 -2.09 -12.28 -3.31
CA LEU A 142 -2.17 -13.67 -2.87
C LEU A 142 -1.46 -14.62 -3.86
N THR A 143 -0.92 -15.69 -3.33
CA THR A 143 -0.60 -16.90 -4.10
C THR A 143 -1.32 -18.10 -3.49
N THR A 144 -1.46 -19.18 -4.26
CA THR A 144 -1.82 -20.49 -3.72
C THR A 144 -0.69 -21.03 -2.84
N LEU A 145 -0.93 -22.10 -2.08
CA LEU A 145 0.11 -22.78 -1.30
C LEU A 145 1.23 -23.36 -2.19
N ASP A 146 0.92 -23.65 -3.45
CA ASP A 146 1.88 -24.15 -4.46
C ASP A 146 2.67 -23.00 -5.12
N GLY A 147 2.33 -21.75 -4.83
CA GLY A 147 3.04 -20.55 -5.31
C GLY A 147 2.48 -19.94 -6.58
N ASP A 148 1.37 -20.43 -7.12
CA ASP A 148 0.70 -19.88 -8.28
C ASP A 148 0.04 -18.55 -7.95
N GLU A 149 0.05 -17.61 -8.89
CA GLU A 149 -0.59 -16.30 -8.73
C GLU A 149 -2.12 -16.42 -8.70
N VAL A 150 -2.74 -15.73 -7.76
CA VAL A 150 -4.20 -15.64 -7.65
C VAL A 150 -4.71 -14.50 -8.54
N ASN A 151 -5.73 -14.81 -9.35
CA ASN A 151 -6.32 -13.83 -10.26
C ASN A 151 -7.10 -12.74 -9.49
N MET A 152 -6.58 -11.52 -9.50
CA MET A 152 -7.19 -10.35 -8.87
C MET A 152 -7.94 -9.43 -9.86
N GLY A 153 -7.93 -9.75 -11.16
CA GLY A 153 -8.62 -8.98 -12.22
C GLY A 153 -7.78 -7.88 -12.87
N SER A 154 -6.72 -7.42 -12.21
CA SER A 154 -5.72 -6.54 -12.80
C SER A 154 -4.35 -6.81 -12.18
N ALA A 155 -3.28 -6.42 -12.86
CA ALA A 155 -1.95 -6.44 -12.28
C ALA A 155 -1.77 -5.29 -11.28
N ILE A 156 -0.86 -5.49 -10.30
CA ILE A 156 -0.46 -4.43 -9.36
C ILE A 156 0.26 -3.32 -10.12
N ALA A 157 -0.09 -2.08 -9.82
CA ALA A 157 0.48 -0.87 -10.42
C ALA A 157 0.33 -0.80 -11.95
N ASP A 158 -0.69 -1.45 -12.51
CA ASP A 158 -1.13 -1.26 -13.89
C ASP A 158 -2.26 -0.22 -13.92
N TYR A 159 -1.90 1.01 -14.22
CA TYR A 159 -2.80 2.16 -14.27
C TYR A 159 -3.42 2.38 -15.67
N SER A 160 -3.41 1.37 -16.54
CA SER A 160 -4.02 1.45 -17.88
C SER A 160 -5.55 1.55 -17.82
N ASP A 161 -6.16 1.04 -16.75
CA ASP A 161 -7.60 1.17 -16.46
C ASP A 161 -7.76 1.52 -14.97
N GLU A 162 -8.07 2.80 -14.70
CA GLU A 162 -8.19 3.36 -13.37
C GLU A 162 -9.43 2.85 -12.61
N ASP A 163 -10.40 2.29 -13.29
CA ASP A 163 -11.60 1.75 -12.66
C ASP A 163 -11.41 0.31 -12.20
N ILE A 164 -10.72 -0.51 -13.00
CA ILE A 164 -10.51 -1.93 -12.66
C ILE A 164 -9.56 -2.12 -11.47
N ILE A 165 -8.69 -1.16 -11.14
CA ILE A 165 -7.76 -1.25 -10.03
C ILE A 165 -8.38 -0.95 -8.66
N LYS A 166 -9.56 -0.32 -8.62
CA LYS A 166 -10.26 -0.04 -7.35
C LYS A 166 -10.58 -1.32 -6.61
N THR A 167 -10.54 -1.28 -5.28
CA THR A 167 -10.86 -2.46 -4.43
C THR A 167 -12.20 -3.08 -4.79
N GLN A 168 -13.21 -2.23 -5.05
CA GLN A 168 -14.53 -2.65 -5.53
C GLN A 168 -14.73 -2.09 -6.94
N ALA A 169 -14.19 -2.79 -7.92
CA ALA A 169 -14.34 -2.42 -9.32
C ALA A 169 -15.56 -3.09 -9.95
N ASP A 170 -16.22 -2.40 -10.87
CA ASP A 170 -17.21 -3.01 -11.74
C ASP A 170 -16.52 -3.92 -12.78
N GLY A 171 -17.25 -4.91 -13.28
CA GLY A 171 -16.75 -5.82 -14.32
C GLY A 171 -15.86 -6.97 -13.83
N LEU A 172 -15.57 -7.07 -12.54
CA LEU A 172 -14.87 -8.21 -11.95
C LEU A 172 -15.73 -9.48 -11.98
N THR A 173 -15.09 -10.63 -12.22
CA THR A 173 -15.75 -11.95 -12.03
C THR A 173 -16.00 -12.22 -10.56
N SER A 174 -16.92 -13.14 -10.26
CA SER A 174 -17.20 -13.57 -8.88
C SER A 174 -15.96 -14.12 -8.17
N GLU A 175 -15.06 -14.76 -8.89
CA GLU A 175 -13.78 -15.27 -8.37
C GLU A 175 -12.85 -14.10 -7.98
N GLN A 176 -12.68 -13.12 -8.84
CA GLN A 176 -11.84 -11.94 -8.59
C GLN A 176 -12.35 -11.13 -7.40
N ILE A 177 -13.67 -10.95 -7.30
CA ILE A 177 -14.32 -10.30 -6.14
C ILE A 177 -14.00 -11.07 -4.86
N LYS A 178 -14.14 -12.41 -4.88
CA LYS A 178 -13.82 -13.26 -3.72
C LYS A 178 -12.35 -13.15 -3.32
N ASN A 179 -11.45 -13.15 -4.29
CA ASN A 179 -10.00 -13.08 -4.05
C ASN A 179 -9.60 -11.73 -3.43
N ARG A 180 -10.08 -10.61 -4.01
CA ARG A 180 -9.86 -9.26 -3.44
C ARG A 180 -10.44 -9.14 -2.03
N LYS A 181 -11.65 -9.67 -1.82
CA LYS A 181 -12.29 -9.66 -0.51
C LYS A 181 -11.50 -10.44 0.52
N LEU A 182 -10.95 -11.60 0.17
CA LEU A 182 -10.12 -12.41 1.06
C LEU A 182 -8.89 -11.65 1.52
N LEU A 183 -8.15 -11.02 0.60
CA LEU A 183 -6.99 -10.19 0.93
C LEU A 183 -7.40 -9.00 1.81
N HIS A 184 -8.41 -8.25 1.38
CA HIS A 184 -8.94 -7.10 2.11
C HIS A 184 -9.32 -7.46 3.55
N ASP A 185 -10.13 -8.49 3.74
CA ASP A 185 -10.62 -8.89 5.06
C ASP A 185 -9.47 -9.38 5.96
N ALA A 186 -8.48 -10.09 5.41
CA ALA A 186 -7.31 -10.53 6.15
C ALA A 186 -6.47 -9.33 6.63
N MET A 187 -6.23 -8.34 5.77
CA MET A 187 -5.46 -7.15 6.09
C MET A 187 -6.19 -6.24 7.09
N VAL A 188 -7.46 -5.94 6.83
CA VAL A 188 -8.29 -5.10 7.72
C VAL A 188 -8.50 -5.77 9.08
N GLY A 189 -8.64 -7.09 9.10
CA GLY A 189 -8.75 -7.87 10.34
C GLY A 189 -7.55 -7.71 11.28
N GLU A 190 -6.35 -7.46 10.73
CA GLU A 190 -5.14 -7.16 11.48
C GLU A 190 -4.93 -5.63 11.70
N GLY A 191 -5.89 -4.80 11.29
CA GLY A 191 -5.90 -3.36 11.54
C GLY A 191 -5.13 -2.54 10.53
N PHE A 192 -4.87 -3.06 9.33
CA PHE A 192 -4.41 -2.25 8.21
C PHE A 192 -5.57 -1.41 7.65
N ALA A 193 -5.28 -0.19 7.22
CA ALA A 193 -6.18 0.62 6.41
C ALA A 193 -6.02 0.23 4.93
N PRO A 194 -7.12 -0.09 4.22
CA PRO A 194 -7.08 -0.26 2.78
C PRO A 194 -7.13 1.10 2.08
N PHE A 195 -6.47 1.23 0.94
CA PHE A 195 -6.72 2.31 0.00
C PHE A 195 -7.70 1.84 -1.06
N TYR A 196 -8.93 2.33 -1.05
CA TYR A 196 -9.99 1.84 -1.96
C TYR A 196 -9.75 2.17 -3.44
N GLY A 197 -8.82 3.06 -3.75
CA GLY A 197 -8.37 3.35 -5.11
C GLY A 197 -7.50 2.25 -5.73
N GLU A 198 -6.86 1.40 -4.89
CA GLU A 198 -5.94 0.34 -5.33
C GLU A 198 -6.15 -0.91 -4.47
N TRP A 199 -6.60 -2.02 -5.06
CA TRP A 199 -6.95 -3.24 -4.33
C TRP A 199 -5.77 -3.89 -3.59
N TRP A 200 -4.53 -3.55 -3.93
CA TRP A 200 -3.30 -4.12 -3.38
C TRP A 200 -2.68 -3.29 -2.26
N HIS A 201 -3.09 -2.00 -2.12
CA HIS A 201 -2.43 -1.05 -1.22
C HIS A 201 -3.08 -1.02 0.17
N PHE A 202 -2.22 -1.18 1.19
CA PHE A 202 -2.61 -1.16 2.60
C PHE A 202 -1.57 -0.42 3.42
N SER A 203 -1.99 0.22 4.51
CA SER A 203 -1.07 0.89 5.42
C SER A 203 -1.40 0.65 6.89
N TYR A 204 -0.39 0.84 7.78
CA TYR A 204 -0.56 0.76 9.22
C TYR A 204 0.31 1.79 9.94
N GLY A 205 -0.31 2.80 10.55
CA GLY A 205 0.37 3.79 11.38
C GLY A 205 0.94 4.99 10.63
N ASP A 206 0.78 5.10 9.32
CA ASP A 206 1.04 6.31 8.55
C ASP A 206 -0.14 7.29 8.58
N ARG A 207 -0.06 8.38 7.83
CA ARG A 207 -1.13 9.39 7.79
C ARG A 207 -2.39 8.89 7.08
N GLU A 208 -2.29 7.97 6.12
CA GLU A 208 -3.45 7.37 5.46
C GLU A 208 -4.22 6.46 6.43
N TRP A 209 -3.50 5.61 7.17
CA TRP A 209 -4.07 4.82 8.26
C TRP A 209 -4.71 5.72 9.33
N ALA A 210 -4.04 6.81 9.71
CA ALA A 210 -4.55 7.77 10.68
C ALA A 210 -5.86 8.42 10.19
N ALA A 211 -5.94 8.77 8.90
CA ALA A 211 -7.15 9.33 8.29
C ALA A 211 -8.29 8.31 8.20
N PHE A 212 -7.96 7.05 7.90
CA PHE A 212 -8.95 5.98 7.78
C PHE A 212 -9.60 5.63 9.13
N TYR A 213 -8.78 5.54 10.21
CA TYR A 213 -9.25 5.17 11.54
C TYR A 213 -9.52 6.37 12.47
N GLU A 214 -9.36 7.61 11.99
CA GLU A 214 -9.48 8.84 12.78
C GLU A 214 -8.61 8.81 14.06
N GLN A 215 -7.35 8.43 13.88
CA GLN A 215 -6.36 8.30 14.96
C GLN A 215 -5.12 9.16 14.70
N GLU A 216 -4.18 9.20 15.62
CA GLU A 216 -2.87 9.81 15.41
C GLU A 216 -1.98 8.88 14.59
N ALA A 217 -1.22 9.41 13.61
CA ALA A 217 -0.22 8.62 12.91
C ALA A 217 0.92 8.25 13.86
N LEU A 218 1.53 7.09 13.63
CA LEU A 218 2.64 6.56 14.44
C LEU A 218 3.98 6.92 13.83
N TYR A 219 4.08 6.97 12.50
CA TYR A 219 5.35 7.04 11.77
C TYR A 219 5.45 8.30 10.92
N ASP A 220 6.70 8.75 10.74
CA ASP A 220 7.10 9.76 9.77
C ASP A 220 7.94 9.12 8.66
N ILE A 221 8.11 9.87 7.59
CA ILE A 221 9.01 9.55 6.47
C ILE A 221 10.44 9.41 7.00
N ILE A 222 11.14 8.40 6.50
CA ILE A 222 12.53 8.17 6.83
C ILE A 222 13.40 8.00 5.59
N ASP A 223 14.65 8.39 5.71
CA ASP A 223 15.70 8.10 4.75
C ASP A 223 16.46 6.86 5.23
N PHE A 224 16.26 5.73 4.55
CA PHE A 224 16.85 4.45 4.92
C PHE A 224 17.50 3.77 3.72
N THR A 225 18.76 3.40 3.90
CA THR A 225 19.54 2.62 2.93
C THR A 225 20.28 1.51 3.66
N ILE A 226 20.41 0.35 3.03
CA ILE A 226 21.33 -0.67 3.52
C ILE A 226 22.75 -0.30 3.06
N LYS A 227 23.70 -0.32 3.99
CA LYS A 227 25.13 -0.10 3.70
C LYS A 227 25.77 -1.37 3.21
#